data_b2925c7ef30497b3512649497b4e11c0
#
_entry.id   b2925c7ef30497b3512649497b4e11c0
#
_cell.length_a   1.000
_cell.length_b   1.000
_cell.length_c   1.000
_cell.angle_alpha   90.00
_cell.angle_beta   90.00
_cell.angle_gamma   90.00
#
_symmetry.space_group_name_H-M   'P 1'
#
loop_
_entity.id
_entity.type
_entity.pdbx_description
1 polymer ?
#
loop_
_entity_poly.entity_id
_entity_poly.type
_entity_poly.pdbx_seq_one_letter_code
_entity_poly.pdbx_strand_id
1 'polypeptide(L)'
;MKKYFLNCLAVVAALSLTMCAQADDTVKVGILHSLSGTMAISETSLRDVLLFAFDEINAAGGIKVGDKSFKIEPVIVDGASNWPLFAEKAKQLLEEDKVAVTFGCWTSVSRKSVLPVFEKDNGMLFYPVQYEGEELSKNIFYTAEAVNQQATPAVDYLLKAGKKKFYLIGTDYVYPQTTDLILYKYLLLHGIPAENIGGGFRKDDSGKVISAGKYVPFGHTDFQQIVADIKQFAASGDACVLNTINGDSNVPFFKEIAAASLTAADCPVVSFSLAEDELRALPTKDLVGELGCWTYFMSINTPANKAFLKKWDAWLKTETYPGVVKEKRAMDSPMVLSYNGVNLWKQAVEKAGSFDVDKVREVLESGTISFAGPGGSTTVQKNHHTTKDVFIGETKANGQFKILETFPAVYGEPFMLKDLDAKLSAK
;
A
#
# COMPACT_ATOMS: atom_id res chain seq x y z
N MET A 1 -11.95 18.45 -94.55
CA MET A 1 -12.62 17.61 -93.51
C MET A 1 -11.95 17.88 -92.17
N LYS A 2 -12.64 18.68 -91.37
CA LYS A 2 -12.13 19.10 -90.03
C LYS A 2 -12.63 18.14 -88.99
N LYS A 3 -11.72 17.52 -88.16
CA LYS A 3 -12.06 16.79 -86.99
C LYS A 3 -11.72 17.64 -85.77
N TYR A 4 -12.74 17.96 -85.00
CA TYR A 4 -12.61 18.64 -83.70
C TYR A 4 -12.22 17.63 -82.63
N PHE A 5 -11.15 17.89 -81.98
CA PHE A 5 -10.78 17.19 -80.71
C PHE A 5 -11.32 18.00 -79.48
N LEU A 6 -12.20 17.41 -78.80
CA LEU A 6 -12.74 17.95 -77.50
C LEU A 6 -11.86 17.52 -76.37
N ASN A 7 -11.15 18.45 -75.75
CA ASN A 7 -10.38 18.22 -74.55
C ASN A 7 -11.32 18.26 -73.32
N CYS A 8 -11.56 17.13 -72.71
CA CYS A 8 -12.15 17.06 -71.33
C CYS A 8 -11.05 17.22 -70.32
N LEU A 9 -11.00 18.39 -69.69
CA LEU A 9 -10.16 18.62 -68.47
C LEU A 9 -10.89 18.05 -67.29
N ALA A 10 -10.43 16.88 -66.73
CA ALA A 10 -10.89 16.34 -65.48
C ALA A 10 -10.15 17.07 -64.39
N VAL A 11 -10.84 17.94 -63.64
CA VAL A 11 -10.35 18.53 -62.40
C VAL A 11 -10.51 17.48 -61.26
N VAL A 12 -9.44 16.82 -60.88
CA VAL A 12 -9.40 15.98 -59.72
C VAL A 12 -9.20 16.92 -58.52
N ALA A 13 -10.28 17.25 -57.81
CA ALA A 13 -10.22 17.90 -56.51
C ALA A 13 -9.75 16.87 -55.47
N ALA A 14 -8.45 16.86 -55.13
CA ALA A 14 -7.92 16.15 -54.00
C ALA A 14 -8.44 16.82 -52.71
N LEU A 15 -9.46 16.26 -52.09
CA LEU A 15 -9.82 16.57 -50.68
C LEU A 15 -8.69 16.03 -49.79
N SER A 16 -7.76 16.89 -49.48
CA SER A 16 -6.82 16.68 -48.38
C SER A 16 -7.62 16.76 -47.08
N LEU A 17 -8.08 15.63 -46.57
CA LEU A 17 -8.47 15.49 -45.16
C LEU A 17 -7.21 15.68 -44.32
N THR A 18 -6.91 16.91 -43.97
CA THR A 18 -6.03 17.20 -42.84
C THR A 18 -6.76 16.68 -41.59
N MET A 19 -6.47 15.45 -41.20
CA MET A 19 -6.70 15.03 -39.82
C MET A 19 -5.83 15.96 -38.94
N CYS A 20 -6.41 17.06 -38.47
CA CYS A 20 -5.88 17.73 -37.32
C CYS A 20 -5.85 16.65 -36.20
N ALA A 21 -4.67 16.14 -35.91
CA ALA A 21 -4.47 15.42 -34.66
C ALA A 21 -4.86 16.42 -33.56
N GLN A 22 -6.09 16.30 -33.05
CA GLN A 22 -6.53 17.05 -31.87
C GLN A 22 -5.65 16.56 -30.78
N ALA A 23 -4.85 17.47 -30.16
CA ALA A 23 -4.09 17.13 -28.98
C ALA A 23 -5.07 16.54 -27.96
N ASP A 24 -4.77 15.33 -27.44
CA ASP A 24 -5.58 14.74 -26.40
C ASP A 24 -5.67 15.72 -25.22
N ASP A 25 -6.87 15.96 -24.69
CA ASP A 25 -7.02 16.65 -23.42
C ASP A 25 -6.27 15.84 -22.33
N THR A 26 -5.52 16.50 -21.46
CA THR A 26 -4.77 15.84 -20.39
C THR A 26 -5.28 16.23 -19.01
N VAL A 27 -5.08 15.35 -18.04
CA VAL A 27 -5.27 15.61 -16.60
C VAL A 27 -4.00 15.24 -15.86
N LYS A 28 -3.46 16.17 -15.07
CA LYS A 28 -2.29 15.91 -14.23
C LYS A 28 -2.68 15.11 -13.00
N VAL A 29 -1.90 14.07 -12.72
CA VAL A 29 -2.06 13.17 -11.57
C VAL A 29 -0.73 13.08 -10.83
N GLY A 30 -0.76 13.38 -9.53
CA GLY A 30 0.42 13.40 -8.67
C GLY A 30 0.84 12.00 -8.21
N ILE A 31 2.15 11.75 -8.20
CA ILE A 31 2.80 10.61 -7.54
C ILE A 31 3.77 11.17 -6.51
N LEU A 32 3.53 10.91 -5.23
CA LEU A 32 4.37 11.38 -4.12
C LEU A 32 4.85 10.20 -3.28
N HIS A 33 6.08 9.75 -3.54
CA HIS A 33 6.73 8.64 -2.86
C HIS A 33 8.20 8.97 -2.55
N SER A 34 8.81 8.23 -1.61
CA SER A 34 10.26 8.26 -1.43
C SER A 34 10.94 7.46 -2.54
N LEU A 35 11.51 8.14 -3.53
CA LEU A 35 12.28 7.52 -4.60
C LEU A 35 13.78 7.40 -4.24
N SER A 36 14.15 8.00 -3.11
CA SER A 36 15.47 7.94 -2.48
C SER A 36 15.37 7.83 -0.95
N GLY A 37 16.48 7.49 -0.27
CA GLY A 37 16.52 7.32 1.19
C GLY A 37 16.06 5.94 1.66
N THR A 38 15.80 5.80 2.98
CA THR A 38 15.57 4.53 3.67
C THR A 38 14.28 3.80 3.25
N MET A 39 13.31 4.54 2.70
CA MET A 39 12.03 3.97 2.24
C MET A 39 11.99 3.66 0.73
N ALA A 40 13.04 3.99 -0.02
CA ALA A 40 13.08 3.77 -1.47
C ALA A 40 12.95 2.29 -1.86
N ILE A 41 13.37 1.37 -0.98
CA ILE A 41 13.25 -0.08 -1.17
C ILE A 41 11.80 -0.51 -1.38
N SER A 42 10.86 0.13 -0.68
CA SER A 42 9.41 -0.14 -0.74
C SER A 42 8.69 0.80 -1.72
N GLU A 43 9.01 2.10 -1.72
CA GLU A 43 8.20 3.11 -2.40
C GLU A 43 8.46 3.25 -3.91
N THR A 44 9.62 2.83 -4.41
CA THR A 44 9.89 2.84 -5.86
C THR A 44 8.97 1.90 -6.64
N SER A 45 8.54 0.79 -6.01
CA SER A 45 7.59 -0.16 -6.60
C SER A 45 6.21 0.46 -6.80
N LEU A 46 5.78 1.31 -5.86
CA LEU A 46 4.48 1.98 -5.93
C LEU A 46 4.45 3.01 -7.05
N ARG A 47 5.54 3.79 -7.25
CA ARG A 47 5.65 4.66 -8.42
C ARG A 47 5.53 3.86 -9.71
N ASP A 48 6.22 2.73 -9.81
CA ASP A 48 6.27 1.93 -11.03
C ASP A 48 4.87 1.37 -11.38
N VAL A 49 4.12 0.84 -10.41
CA VAL A 49 2.77 0.31 -10.65
C VAL A 49 1.74 1.42 -10.95
N LEU A 50 1.91 2.61 -10.40
CA LEU A 50 1.08 3.77 -10.74
C LEU A 50 1.27 4.18 -12.20
N LEU A 51 2.52 4.23 -12.69
CA LEU A 51 2.82 4.50 -14.10
C LEU A 51 2.23 3.42 -15.01
N PHE A 52 2.34 2.14 -14.62
CA PHE A 52 1.69 1.05 -15.34
C PHE A 52 0.17 1.25 -15.43
N ALA A 53 -0.50 1.60 -14.33
CA ALA A 53 -1.93 1.84 -14.32
C ALA A 53 -2.33 3.03 -15.22
N PHE A 54 -1.53 4.10 -15.21
CA PHE A 54 -1.77 5.28 -16.06
C PHE A 54 -1.61 4.95 -17.54
N ASP A 55 -0.58 4.19 -17.91
CA ASP A 55 -0.37 3.75 -19.28
C ASP A 55 -1.50 2.83 -19.78
N GLU A 56 -2.01 1.90 -18.94
CA GLU A 56 -3.17 1.07 -19.30
C GLU A 56 -4.42 1.94 -19.56
N ILE A 57 -4.70 2.91 -18.70
CA ILE A 57 -5.83 3.84 -18.86
C ILE A 57 -5.65 4.68 -20.12
N ASN A 58 -4.46 5.21 -20.35
CA ASN A 58 -4.14 6.02 -21.51
C ASN A 58 -4.28 5.22 -22.81
N ALA A 59 -3.79 3.98 -22.83
CA ALA A 59 -3.94 3.08 -23.97
C ALA A 59 -5.41 2.72 -24.26
N ALA A 60 -6.24 2.66 -23.20
CA ALA A 60 -7.68 2.40 -23.33
C ALA A 60 -8.51 3.64 -23.74
N GLY A 61 -7.87 4.79 -24.00
CA GLY A 61 -8.55 6.01 -24.43
C GLY A 61 -8.64 7.10 -23.37
N GLY A 62 -8.07 6.90 -22.16
CA GLY A 62 -8.08 7.87 -21.08
C GLY A 62 -9.32 7.80 -20.18
N ILE A 63 -9.57 8.87 -19.43
CA ILE A 63 -10.69 9.02 -18.48
C ILE A 63 -11.79 9.84 -19.16
N LYS A 64 -13.02 9.36 -19.14
CA LYS A 64 -14.18 10.05 -19.73
C LYS A 64 -14.82 11.03 -18.76
N VAL A 65 -14.95 12.29 -19.19
CA VAL A 65 -15.66 13.33 -18.44
C VAL A 65 -16.61 14.05 -19.42
N GLY A 66 -17.89 13.75 -19.34
CA GLY A 66 -18.87 14.17 -20.35
C GLY A 66 -18.54 13.58 -21.73
N ASP A 67 -18.48 14.41 -22.73
CA ASP A 67 -18.16 14.03 -24.12
C ASP A 67 -16.64 14.01 -24.42
N LYS A 68 -15.80 14.31 -23.42
CA LYS A 68 -14.35 14.39 -23.56
C LYS A 68 -13.64 13.19 -22.91
N SER A 69 -12.48 12.87 -23.47
CA SER A 69 -11.53 11.90 -22.89
C SER A 69 -10.23 12.61 -22.53
N PHE A 70 -9.68 12.28 -21.36
CA PHE A 70 -8.48 12.89 -20.83
C PHE A 70 -7.40 11.83 -20.64
N LYS A 71 -6.21 12.05 -21.21
CA LYS A 71 -5.05 11.22 -20.91
C LYS A 71 -4.45 11.65 -19.56
N ILE A 72 -4.00 10.68 -18.78
CA ILE A 72 -3.28 10.96 -17.52
C ILE A 72 -1.86 11.43 -17.85
N GLU A 73 -1.48 12.58 -17.32
CA GLU A 73 -0.12 13.10 -17.30
C GLU A 73 0.44 12.94 -15.89
N PRO A 74 1.42 12.04 -15.67
CA PRO A 74 1.99 11.83 -14.33
C PRO A 74 2.89 13.00 -13.92
N VAL A 75 2.70 13.52 -12.71
CA VAL A 75 3.60 14.46 -12.05
C VAL A 75 4.27 13.74 -10.87
N ILE A 76 5.55 13.40 -11.04
CA ILE A 76 6.30 12.57 -10.11
C ILE A 76 7.18 13.45 -9.24
N VAL A 77 7.05 13.33 -7.92
CA VAL A 77 7.88 14.05 -6.96
C VAL A 77 8.50 13.09 -5.93
N ASP A 78 9.77 13.32 -5.60
CA ASP A 78 10.50 12.53 -4.60
C ASP A 78 10.39 13.17 -3.22
N GLY A 79 9.82 12.44 -2.26
CA GLY A 79 9.78 12.80 -0.84
C GLY A 79 11.08 12.48 -0.10
N ALA A 80 12.02 11.75 -0.72
CA ALA A 80 13.38 11.46 -0.27
C ALA A 80 13.48 10.93 1.17
N SER A 81 12.45 10.19 1.66
CA SER A 81 12.35 9.73 3.05
C SER A 81 12.50 10.86 4.07
N ASN A 82 12.11 12.07 3.68
CA ASN A 82 12.19 13.30 4.47
C ASN A 82 10.77 13.86 4.68
N TRP A 83 10.23 13.72 5.88
CA TRP A 83 8.82 14.03 6.15
C TRP A 83 8.44 15.50 5.95
N PRO A 84 9.24 16.50 6.34
CA PRO A 84 9.01 17.89 5.95
C PRO A 84 8.96 18.09 4.44
N LEU A 85 9.84 17.44 3.67
CA LEU A 85 9.86 17.54 2.20
C LEU A 85 8.57 16.97 1.57
N PHE A 86 7.96 15.94 2.16
CA PHE A 86 6.66 15.44 1.71
C PHE A 86 5.59 16.55 1.72
N ALA A 87 5.53 17.36 2.78
CA ALA A 87 4.59 18.48 2.86
C ALA A 87 4.87 19.56 1.80
N GLU A 88 6.14 19.88 1.54
CA GLU A 88 6.54 20.82 0.48
C GLU A 88 6.15 20.28 -0.91
N LYS A 89 6.40 18.99 -1.16
CA LYS A 89 6.02 18.34 -2.41
C LYS A 89 4.51 18.20 -2.60
N ALA A 90 3.76 17.95 -1.54
CA ALA A 90 2.30 17.99 -1.58
C ALA A 90 1.78 19.38 -1.97
N LYS A 91 2.36 20.43 -1.39
CA LYS A 91 2.05 21.82 -1.75
C LYS A 91 2.39 22.11 -3.22
N GLN A 92 3.56 21.70 -3.70
CA GLN A 92 3.94 21.82 -5.12
C GLN A 92 2.87 21.17 -6.03
N LEU A 93 2.49 19.92 -5.76
CA LEU A 93 1.49 19.19 -6.56
C LEU A 93 0.14 19.92 -6.60
N LEU A 94 -0.33 20.46 -5.46
CA LEU A 94 -1.65 21.06 -5.37
C LEU A 94 -1.66 22.53 -5.83
N GLU A 95 -0.69 23.34 -5.41
CA GLU A 95 -0.70 24.79 -5.65
C GLU A 95 -0.03 25.18 -6.99
N GLU A 96 1.02 24.47 -7.43
CA GLU A 96 1.79 24.78 -8.64
C GLU A 96 1.39 23.91 -9.82
N ASP A 97 1.46 22.57 -9.65
CA ASP A 97 1.18 21.62 -10.72
C ASP A 97 -0.32 21.44 -10.99
N LYS A 98 -1.18 21.75 -10.00
CA LYS A 98 -2.65 21.64 -10.08
C LYS A 98 -3.13 20.25 -10.43
N VAL A 99 -2.58 19.23 -9.76
CA VAL A 99 -2.99 17.84 -9.99
C VAL A 99 -4.44 17.60 -9.51
N ALA A 100 -5.19 16.78 -10.23
CA ALA A 100 -6.57 16.43 -9.89
C ALA A 100 -6.66 15.48 -8.68
N VAL A 101 -5.64 14.66 -8.49
CA VAL A 101 -5.50 13.69 -7.39
C VAL A 101 -4.03 13.38 -7.18
N THR A 102 -3.68 12.96 -5.96
CA THR A 102 -2.35 12.41 -5.65
C THR A 102 -2.47 10.98 -5.17
N PHE A 103 -1.60 10.11 -5.65
CA PHE A 103 -1.37 8.77 -5.12
C PHE A 103 -0.03 8.77 -4.40
N GLY A 104 0.00 8.35 -3.14
CA GLY A 104 1.28 8.48 -2.46
C GLY A 104 1.28 8.22 -0.97
N CYS A 105 2.46 8.45 -0.46
CA CYS A 105 2.95 8.15 0.87
C CYS A 105 3.06 6.63 1.12
N TRP A 106 3.99 6.28 1.99
CA TRP A 106 4.09 4.95 2.59
C TRP A 106 3.92 5.04 4.10
N THR A 107 4.78 5.78 4.75
CA THR A 107 4.78 5.87 6.20
C THR A 107 3.62 6.73 6.72
N SER A 108 3.09 6.37 7.88
CA SER A 108 2.07 7.20 8.54
C SER A 108 2.61 8.58 8.88
N VAL A 109 3.93 8.71 9.13
CA VAL A 109 4.52 10.03 9.38
C VAL A 109 4.55 10.90 8.12
N SER A 110 4.83 10.33 6.93
CA SER A 110 4.73 11.09 5.67
C SER A 110 3.28 11.50 5.37
N ARG A 111 2.31 10.57 5.55
CA ARG A 111 0.87 10.89 5.41
C ARG A 111 0.44 12.02 6.35
N LYS A 112 0.81 11.94 7.63
CA LYS A 112 0.48 12.98 8.63
C LYS A 112 1.15 14.32 8.32
N SER A 113 2.32 14.33 7.67
CA SER A 113 2.99 15.57 7.23
C SER A 113 2.24 16.24 6.08
N VAL A 114 1.67 15.48 5.15
CA VAL A 114 0.92 16.04 4.01
C VAL A 114 -0.55 16.35 4.34
N LEU A 115 -1.13 15.67 5.34
CA LEU A 115 -2.54 15.80 5.70
C LEU A 115 -3.02 17.27 5.83
N PRO A 116 -2.33 18.16 6.58
CA PRO A 116 -2.76 19.56 6.70
C PRO A 116 -2.78 20.30 5.37
N VAL A 117 -1.88 19.94 4.44
CA VAL A 117 -1.81 20.56 3.10
C VAL A 117 -3.02 20.14 2.27
N PHE A 118 -3.32 18.81 2.23
CA PHE A 118 -4.49 18.29 1.51
C PHE A 118 -5.81 18.84 2.05
N GLU A 119 -5.94 18.98 3.37
CA GLU A 119 -7.15 19.54 3.98
C GLU A 119 -7.31 21.05 3.70
N LYS A 120 -6.22 21.83 3.79
CA LYS A 120 -6.22 23.26 3.51
C LYS A 120 -6.59 23.57 2.07
N ASP A 121 -5.99 22.86 1.12
CA ASP A 121 -6.12 23.15 -0.31
C ASP A 121 -7.21 22.30 -0.98
N ASN A 122 -8.00 21.55 -0.19
CA ASN A 122 -9.04 20.63 -0.63
C ASN A 122 -8.55 19.67 -1.72
N GLY A 123 -7.32 19.16 -1.58
CA GLY A 123 -6.77 18.13 -2.46
C GLY A 123 -7.33 16.74 -2.14
N MET A 124 -7.11 15.77 -3.01
CA MET A 124 -7.48 14.36 -2.80
C MET A 124 -6.23 13.49 -2.80
N LEU A 125 -6.04 12.69 -1.74
CA LEU A 125 -4.96 11.72 -1.61
C LEU A 125 -5.53 10.30 -1.55
N PHE A 126 -5.04 9.41 -2.40
CA PHE A 126 -5.20 7.97 -2.23
C PHE A 126 -3.96 7.40 -1.56
N TYR A 127 -4.13 6.88 -0.35
CA TYR A 127 -3.07 6.31 0.48
C TYR A 127 -3.12 4.78 0.41
N PRO A 128 -2.14 4.11 -0.25
CA PRO A 128 -2.24 2.71 -0.63
C PRO A 128 -1.50 1.74 0.30
N VAL A 129 -1.14 2.15 1.52
CA VAL A 129 -0.30 1.38 2.44
C VAL A 129 -1.00 1.17 3.77
N GLN A 130 -0.73 0.02 4.41
CA GLN A 130 -1.24 -0.29 5.75
C GLN A 130 -0.92 0.81 6.76
N TYR A 131 -1.81 0.99 7.74
CA TYR A 131 -1.60 2.00 8.76
C TYR A 131 -2.32 1.65 10.08
N GLU A 132 -1.97 2.41 11.13
CA GLU A 132 -2.45 2.23 12.49
C GLU A 132 -3.94 2.51 12.72
N GLY A 133 -4.63 3.09 11.75
CA GLY A 133 -5.94 3.65 12.00
C GLY A 133 -5.88 4.95 12.83
N GLU A 134 -6.87 5.15 13.68
CA GLU A 134 -7.01 6.29 14.61
C GLU A 134 -6.98 7.66 13.89
N GLU A 135 -7.32 7.69 12.61
CA GLU A 135 -7.36 8.86 11.76
C GLU A 135 -8.44 8.72 10.68
N LEU A 136 -9.13 9.81 10.40
CA LEU A 136 -10.04 9.95 9.27
C LEU A 136 -9.97 11.38 8.75
N SER A 137 -9.73 11.54 7.45
CA SER A 137 -9.78 12.82 6.76
C SER A 137 -10.71 12.74 5.56
N LYS A 138 -11.47 13.80 5.32
CA LYS A 138 -12.31 13.91 4.11
C LYS A 138 -11.50 13.99 2.81
N ASN A 139 -10.19 14.26 2.92
CA ASN A 139 -9.28 14.46 1.79
C ASN A 139 -8.39 13.23 1.52
N ILE A 140 -8.49 12.18 2.34
CA ILE A 140 -7.69 10.95 2.19
C ILE A 140 -8.59 9.72 2.05
N PHE A 141 -8.33 8.92 1.01
CA PHE A 141 -8.89 7.58 0.84
C PHE A 141 -7.82 6.54 1.19
N TYR A 142 -8.10 5.76 2.23
CA TYR A 142 -7.21 4.73 2.78
C TYR A 142 -7.49 3.41 2.09
N THR A 143 -6.83 3.16 0.96
CA THR A 143 -7.13 1.98 0.13
C THR A 143 -6.51 0.69 0.63
N ALA A 144 -5.51 0.80 1.51
CA ALA A 144 -4.85 -0.36 2.10
C ALA A 144 -5.45 -0.79 3.45
N GLU A 145 -4.68 -1.58 4.16
CA GLU A 145 -5.14 -2.26 5.36
C GLU A 145 -5.19 -1.31 6.58
N ALA A 146 -6.34 -1.23 7.25
CA ALA A 146 -6.39 -0.84 8.64
C ALA A 146 -5.95 -2.02 9.55
N VAL A 147 -5.73 -1.78 10.83
CA VAL A 147 -5.23 -2.80 11.77
C VAL A 147 -6.10 -4.05 11.79
N ASN A 148 -7.42 -3.90 11.70
CA ASN A 148 -8.36 -5.03 11.64
C ASN A 148 -8.36 -5.78 10.30
N GLN A 149 -7.68 -5.28 9.29
CA GLN A 149 -7.49 -5.91 7.99
C GLN A 149 -6.08 -6.48 7.79
N GLN A 150 -5.23 -6.43 8.82
CA GLN A 150 -3.88 -6.97 8.75
C GLN A 150 -3.43 -7.55 10.10
N ALA A 151 -3.23 -6.71 11.10
CA ALA A 151 -2.53 -7.11 12.31
C ALA A 151 -3.39 -7.99 13.22
N THR A 152 -4.69 -7.70 13.41
CA THR A 152 -5.55 -8.55 14.24
C THR A 152 -5.90 -9.89 13.59
N PRO A 153 -6.17 -10.02 12.26
CA PRO A 153 -6.29 -11.33 11.63
C PRO A 153 -5.04 -12.20 11.76
N ALA A 154 -3.85 -11.59 11.72
CA ALA A 154 -2.60 -12.32 11.95
C ALA A 154 -2.50 -12.85 13.39
N VAL A 155 -2.89 -12.04 14.38
CA VAL A 155 -2.96 -12.47 15.78
C VAL A 155 -3.98 -13.60 15.98
N ASP A 156 -5.17 -13.49 15.38
CA ASP A 156 -6.20 -14.54 15.45
C ASP A 156 -5.68 -15.86 14.89
N TYR A 157 -4.99 -15.82 13.74
CA TYR A 157 -4.33 -16.98 13.16
C TYR A 157 -3.30 -17.60 14.13
N LEU A 158 -2.44 -16.78 14.73
CA LEU A 158 -1.40 -17.23 15.65
C LEU A 158 -2.00 -17.83 16.95
N LEU A 159 -3.04 -17.22 17.51
CA LEU A 159 -3.77 -17.75 18.66
C LEU A 159 -4.40 -19.09 18.35
N LYS A 160 -5.03 -19.23 17.18
CA LYS A 160 -5.60 -20.50 16.69
C LYS A 160 -4.51 -21.57 16.46
N ALA A 161 -3.30 -21.15 16.05
CA ALA A 161 -2.12 -22.01 15.92
C ALA A 161 -1.47 -22.37 17.28
N GLY A 162 -2.02 -21.89 18.42
CA GLY A 162 -1.56 -22.22 19.77
C GLY A 162 -0.45 -21.34 20.30
N LYS A 163 -0.11 -20.24 19.65
CA LYS A 163 0.88 -19.27 20.17
C LYS A 163 0.34 -18.57 21.40
N LYS A 164 1.21 -18.40 22.41
CA LYS A 164 0.86 -17.83 23.73
C LYS A 164 1.80 -16.70 24.15
N LYS A 165 2.87 -16.48 23.40
CA LYS A 165 3.89 -15.47 23.69
C LYS A 165 4.13 -14.63 22.43
N PHE A 166 4.07 -13.30 22.57
CA PHE A 166 4.11 -12.36 21.45
C PHE A 166 5.17 -11.30 21.70
N TYR A 167 6.20 -11.24 20.88
CA TYR A 167 7.22 -10.20 20.97
C TYR A 167 6.92 -9.11 19.96
N LEU A 168 6.72 -7.87 20.42
CA LEU A 168 6.40 -6.71 19.58
C LEU A 168 7.68 -5.94 19.27
N ILE A 169 7.93 -5.68 17.98
CA ILE A 169 9.08 -4.89 17.51
C ILE A 169 8.70 -4.04 16.30
N GLY A 170 9.14 -2.77 16.26
CA GLY A 170 8.83 -1.87 15.18
C GLY A 170 9.84 -0.74 15.00
N THR A 171 9.64 0.04 13.95
CA THR A 171 10.34 1.31 13.75
C THR A 171 9.75 2.39 14.66
N ASP A 172 10.59 3.30 15.17
CA ASP A 172 10.20 4.32 16.15
C ASP A 172 9.44 5.49 15.48
N TYR A 173 8.17 5.26 15.16
CA TYR A 173 7.24 6.31 14.70
C TYR A 173 5.77 5.88 14.94
N VAL A 174 4.82 6.74 14.56
CA VAL A 174 3.40 6.61 14.94
C VAL A 174 2.75 5.28 14.55
N TYR A 175 3.04 4.72 13.34
CA TYR A 175 2.40 3.48 12.90
C TYR A 175 2.76 2.29 13.81
N PRO A 176 4.04 1.92 14.02
CA PRO A 176 4.38 0.83 14.93
C PRO A 176 3.91 1.09 16.36
N GLN A 177 4.14 2.29 16.88
CA GLN A 177 3.77 2.62 18.26
C GLN A 177 2.27 2.45 18.53
N THR A 178 1.42 2.90 17.61
CA THR A 178 -0.04 2.80 17.74
C THR A 178 -0.53 1.38 17.43
N THR A 179 -0.02 0.74 16.38
CA THR A 179 -0.37 -0.64 16.03
C THR A 179 -0.01 -1.61 17.15
N ASP A 180 1.21 -1.52 17.67
CA ASP A 180 1.66 -2.40 18.76
C ASP A 180 0.86 -2.16 20.06
N LEU A 181 0.43 -0.93 20.34
CA LEU A 181 -0.46 -0.65 21.45
C LEU A 181 -1.85 -1.27 21.24
N ILE A 182 -2.39 -1.23 20.04
CA ILE A 182 -3.63 -1.92 19.65
C ILE A 182 -3.45 -3.43 19.84
N LEU A 183 -2.37 -4.01 19.34
CA LEU A 183 -2.06 -5.43 19.45
C LEU A 183 -1.88 -5.86 20.92
N TYR A 184 -1.20 -5.07 21.73
CA TYR A 184 -1.09 -5.33 23.17
C TYR A 184 -2.46 -5.45 23.84
N LYS A 185 -3.35 -4.47 23.59
CA LYS A 185 -4.69 -4.48 24.15
C LYS A 185 -5.56 -5.63 23.58
N TYR A 186 -5.39 -5.92 22.31
CA TYR A 186 -6.08 -7.01 21.63
C TYR A 186 -5.68 -8.38 22.22
N LEU A 187 -4.39 -8.59 22.46
CA LEU A 187 -3.86 -9.80 23.11
C LEU A 187 -4.38 -9.96 24.54
N LEU A 188 -4.40 -8.89 25.34
CA LEU A 188 -4.98 -8.91 26.70
C LEU A 188 -6.48 -9.28 26.65
N LEU A 189 -7.21 -8.73 25.66
CA LEU A 189 -8.63 -9.05 25.48
C LEU A 189 -8.84 -10.53 25.15
N HIS A 190 -7.91 -11.17 24.46
CA HIS A 190 -7.91 -12.60 24.14
C HIS A 190 -7.29 -13.50 25.22
N GLY A 191 -7.01 -12.95 26.41
CA GLY A 191 -6.56 -13.71 27.57
C GLY A 191 -5.05 -13.98 27.61
N ILE A 192 -4.25 -13.35 26.75
CA ILE A 192 -2.79 -13.41 26.85
C ILE A 192 -2.35 -12.49 27.99
N PRO A 193 -1.67 -13.01 29.02
CA PRO A 193 -1.21 -12.20 30.13
C PRO A 193 -0.07 -11.27 29.72
N ALA A 194 0.04 -10.11 30.38
CA ALA A 194 1.01 -9.08 30.01
C ALA A 194 2.47 -9.54 30.02
N GLU A 195 2.84 -10.47 30.93
CA GLU A 195 4.17 -11.09 31.00
C GLU A 195 4.52 -11.96 29.77
N ASN A 196 3.53 -12.35 28.99
CA ASN A 196 3.69 -13.09 27.74
C ASN A 196 3.74 -12.16 26.50
N ILE A 197 3.77 -10.84 26.70
CA ILE A 197 3.92 -9.86 25.63
C ILE A 197 5.27 -9.16 25.81
N GLY A 198 6.24 -9.49 24.95
CA GLY A 198 7.61 -9.00 24.99
C GLY A 198 7.80 -7.69 24.20
N GLY A 199 9.03 -7.14 24.24
CA GLY A 199 9.40 -5.88 23.60
C GLY A 199 9.42 -4.67 24.55
N GLY A 200 8.80 -4.80 25.72
CA GLY A 200 8.77 -3.75 26.74
C GLY A 200 7.52 -2.87 26.69
N PHE A 201 7.34 -2.07 27.75
CA PHE A 201 6.19 -1.20 27.92
C PHE A 201 6.60 0.17 28.46
N ARG A 202 5.94 1.21 27.97
CA ARG A 202 5.98 2.54 28.59
C ARG A 202 4.60 2.83 29.21
N LYS A 203 4.61 3.30 30.46
CA LYS A 203 3.39 3.64 31.19
C LYS A 203 3.37 5.15 31.46
N ASP A 204 2.17 5.71 31.57
CA ASP A 204 1.95 7.05 32.07
C ASP A 204 1.98 7.09 33.62
N ASP A 205 1.81 8.27 34.20
CA ASP A 205 1.83 8.48 35.66
C ASP A 205 0.69 7.75 36.41
N SER A 206 -0.37 7.36 35.67
CA SER A 206 -1.47 6.55 36.22
C SER A 206 -1.18 5.04 36.23
N GLY A 207 -0.06 4.62 35.60
CA GLY A 207 0.29 3.22 35.38
C GLY A 207 -0.35 2.58 34.16
N LYS A 208 -1.10 3.36 33.32
CA LYS A 208 -1.68 2.88 32.07
C LYS A 208 -0.57 2.71 31.02
N VAL A 209 -0.58 1.56 30.33
CA VAL A 209 0.33 1.32 29.20
C VAL A 209 -0.05 2.24 28.03
N ILE A 210 0.89 3.09 27.60
CA ILE A 210 0.76 4.05 26.52
C ILE A 210 1.64 3.72 25.32
N SER A 211 2.52 2.72 25.45
CA SER A 211 3.34 2.18 24.37
C SER A 211 3.71 0.75 24.71
N ALA A 212 3.70 -0.13 23.74
CA ALA A 212 4.07 -1.53 23.88
C ALA A 212 4.96 -1.93 22.70
N GLY A 213 6.08 -2.61 22.96
CA GLY A 213 7.01 -3.06 21.92
C GLY A 213 8.41 -2.44 22.04
N LYS A 214 9.35 -3.02 21.33
CA LYS A 214 10.72 -2.55 21.14
C LYS A 214 10.78 -1.70 19.85
N TYR A 215 11.32 -0.49 19.94
CA TYR A 215 11.41 0.40 18.80
C TYR A 215 12.84 0.74 18.43
N VAL A 216 13.10 0.82 17.12
CA VAL A 216 14.39 1.19 16.53
C VAL A 216 14.20 2.34 15.53
N PRO A 217 15.18 3.25 15.35
CA PRO A 217 15.06 4.32 14.36
C PRO A 217 15.02 3.76 12.93
N PHE A 218 14.53 4.57 11.96
CA PHE A 218 14.70 4.26 10.54
C PHE A 218 16.18 4.09 10.19
N GLY A 219 16.51 3.12 9.34
CA GLY A 219 17.87 2.82 8.95
C GLY A 219 18.72 2.11 10.03
N HIS A 220 18.08 1.57 11.08
CA HIS A 220 18.78 0.81 12.12
C HIS A 220 19.36 -0.49 11.56
N THR A 221 20.60 -0.81 11.95
CA THR A 221 21.34 -1.96 11.40
C THR A 221 21.86 -2.95 12.42
N ASP A 222 21.91 -2.61 13.72
CA ASP A 222 22.43 -3.48 14.78
C ASP A 222 21.29 -4.12 15.57
N PHE A 223 20.96 -5.36 15.22
CA PHE A 223 19.89 -6.13 15.85
C PHE A 223 20.39 -7.24 16.80
N GLN A 224 21.69 -7.36 17.04
CA GLN A 224 22.26 -8.47 17.81
C GLN A 224 21.61 -8.64 19.19
N GLN A 225 21.55 -7.56 19.98
CA GLN A 225 20.94 -7.63 21.31
C GLN A 225 19.44 -7.91 21.25
N ILE A 226 18.73 -7.29 20.30
CA ILE A 226 17.30 -7.46 20.15
C ILE A 226 16.96 -8.91 19.75
N VAL A 227 17.71 -9.50 18.85
CA VAL A 227 17.51 -10.90 18.45
C VAL A 227 17.88 -11.86 19.56
N ALA A 228 18.91 -11.56 20.36
CA ALA A 228 19.23 -12.33 21.56
C ALA A 228 18.08 -12.29 22.58
N ASP A 229 17.46 -11.13 22.80
CA ASP A 229 16.28 -10.97 23.66
C ASP A 229 15.08 -11.77 23.13
N ILE A 230 14.83 -11.72 21.83
CA ILE A 230 13.76 -12.52 21.17
C ILE A 230 14.03 -14.01 21.37
N LYS A 231 15.25 -14.47 21.17
CA LYS A 231 15.64 -15.87 21.35
C LYS A 231 15.45 -16.34 22.78
N GLN A 232 15.83 -15.52 23.76
CA GLN A 232 15.59 -15.81 25.17
C GLN A 232 14.08 -15.84 25.50
N PHE A 233 13.31 -14.89 24.96
CA PHE A 233 11.86 -14.84 25.12
C PHE A 233 11.18 -16.09 24.55
N ALA A 234 11.65 -16.60 23.42
CA ALA A 234 11.13 -17.78 22.72
C ALA A 234 11.57 -19.11 23.35
N ALA A 235 12.55 -19.14 24.24
CA ALA A 235 13.17 -20.37 24.74
C ALA A 235 12.20 -21.35 25.41
N SER A 236 11.07 -20.88 25.94
CA SER A 236 10.03 -21.74 26.54
C SER A 236 8.98 -22.27 25.54
N GLY A 237 9.12 -21.95 24.23
CA GLY A 237 8.18 -22.32 23.18
C GLY A 237 6.94 -21.42 23.07
N ASP A 238 6.06 -21.77 22.16
CA ASP A 238 4.77 -21.10 21.86
C ASP A 238 4.90 -19.58 21.59
N ALA A 239 6.09 -19.10 21.18
CA ALA A 239 6.37 -17.70 20.90
C ALA A 239 6.23 -17.37 19.41
N CYS A 240 6.01 -16.08 19.14
CA CYS A 240 6.09 -15.48 17.81
C CYS A 240 6.51 -14.01 17.92
N VAL A 241 6.97 -13.44 16.81
CA VAL A 241 7.30 -12.01 16.71
C VAL A 241 6.27 -11.32 15.82
N LEU A 242 5.75 -10.19 16.29
CA LEU A 242 4.93 -9.26 15.52
C LEU A 242 5.82 -8.11 15.09
N ASN A 243 6.16 -8.07 13.77
CA ASN A 243 7.16 -7.18 13.21
C ASN A 243 6.51 -6.02 12.44
N THR A 244 6.60 -4.82 13.00
CA THR A 244 6.18 -3.55 12.40
C THR A 244 7.38 -2.68 11.96
N ILE A 245 8.58 -3.29 11.75
CA ILE A 245 9.75 -2.60 11.19
C ILE A 245 9.46 -2.22 9.73
N ASN A 246 9.83 -1.00 9.34
CA ASN A 246 9.65 -0.48 7.98
C ASN A 246 10.98 -0.19 7.27
N GLY A 247 10.96 -0.27 5.95
CA GLY A 247 12.07 0.09 5.09
C GLY A 247 13.25 -0.88 5.18
N ASP A 248 14.42 -0.35 4.90
CA ASP A 248 15.68 -1.09 4.76
C ASP A 248 16.16 -1.78 6.05
N SER A 249 15.70 -1.35 7.22
CA SER A 249 16.02 -1.98 8.51
C SER A 249 15.54 -3.44 8.64
N ASN A 250 14.57 -3.87 7.82
CA ASN A 250 14.17 -5.28 7.74
C ASN A 250 15.32 -6.19 7.26
N VAL A 251 16.20 -5.69 6.40
CA VAL A 251 17.30 -6.47 5.84
C VAL A 251 18.28 -6.94 6.93
N PRO A 252 18.89 -6.06 7.76
CA PRO A 252 19.74 -6.48 8.87
C PRO A 252 18.97 -7.25 9.97
N PHE A 253 17.70 -6.93 10.23
CA PHE A 253 16.90 -7.68 11.20
C PHE A 253 16.80 -9.17 10.82
N PHE A 254 16.37 -9.50 9.61
CA PHE A 254 16.24 -10.89 9.19
C PHE A 254 17.59 -11.60 9.00
N LYS A 255 18.64 -10.88 8.61
CA LYS A 255 19.99 -11.45 8.62
C LYS A 255 20.45 -11.87 10.01
N GLU A 256 20.12 -11.08 11.05
CA GLU A 256 20.46 -11.41 12.42
C GLU A 256 19.59 -12.56 12.97
N ILE A 257 18.28 -12.61 12.64
CA ILE A 257 17.40 -13.75 12.94
C ILE A 257 18.01 -15.05 12.41
N ALA A 258 18.45 -15.06 11.14
CA ALA A 258 19.08 -16.22 10.51
C ALA A 258 20.43 -16.57 11.16
N ALA A 259 21.28 -15.57 11.46
CA ALA A 259 22.57 -15.75 12.13
C ALA A 259 22.42 -16.36 13.53
N ALA A 260 21.37 -15.97 14.27
CA ALA A 260 21.01 -16.54 15.56
C ALA A 260 20.40 -17.95 15.47
N SER A 261 20.20 -18.49 14.26
CA SER A 261 19.51 -19.76 14.02
C SER A 261 18.12 -19.84 14.64
N LEU A 262 17.42 -18.70 14.70
CA LEU A 262 16.02 -18.65 15.11
C LEU A 262 15.16 -18.90 13.87
N THR A 263 14.45 -20.04 13.88
CA THR A 263 13.65 -20.47 12.70
C THR A 263 12.17 -20.16 12.90
N ALA A 264 11.43 -20.08 11.81
CA ALA A 264 9.98 -19.91 11.86
C ALA A 264 9.28 -21.07 12.58
N ALA A 265 9.88 -22.28 12.63
CA ALA A 265 9.36 -23.40 13.40
C ALA A 265 9.44 -23.14 14.91
N ASP A 266 10.48 -22.46 15.38
CA ASP A 266 10.69 -22.12 16.78
C ASP A 266 9.85 -20.89 17.18
N CYS A 267 10.02 -19.81 16.42
CA CYS A 267 9.40 -18.52 16.71
C CYS A 267 9.12 -17.77 15.38
N PRO A 268 8.00 -18.03 14.71
CA PRO A 268 7.69 -17.36 13.46
C PRO A 268 7.60 -15.84 13.63
N VAL A 269 8.14 -15.11 12.67
CA VAL A 269 7.98 -13.67 12.54
C VAL A 269 6.82 -13.39 11.58
N VAL A 270 5.82 -12.64 12.03
CA VAL A 270 4.80 -12.07 11.15
C VAL A 270 5.20 -10.64 10.82
N SER A 271 5.42 -10.37 9.54
CA SER A 271 5.79 -9.03 9.08
C SER A 271 4.60 -8.30 8.47
N PHE A 272 4.42 -7.04 8.88
CA PHE A 272 3.35 -6.15 8.42
C PHE A 272 3.82 -5.11 7.40
N SER A 273 5.11 -5.10 7.05
CA SER A 273 5.71 -4.18 6.08
C SER A 273 6.73 -4.89 5.18
N LEU A 274 6.61 -6.21 5.04
CA LEU A 274 7.46 -7.02 4.18
C LEU A 274 6.58 -7.90 3.31
N ALA A 275 6.62 -7.67 2.00
CA ALA A 275 5.88 -8.40 1.00
C ALA A 275 6.82 -8.89 -0.12
N GLU A 276 6.29 -9.38 -1.24
CA GLU A 276 7.09 -10.04 -2.26
C GLU A 276 8.20 -9.16 -2.86
N ASP A 277 7.95 -7.85 -3.03
CA ASP A 277 8.99 -6.98 -3.62
C ASP A 277 10.14 -6.71 -2.67
N GLU A 278 9.88 -6.51 -1.38
CA GLU A 278 10.92 -6.36 -0.37
C GLU A 278 11.71 -7.65 -0.16
N LEU A 279 11.08 -8.82 -0.28
CA LEU A 279 11.77 -10.12 -0.15
C LEU A 279 12.92 -10.31 -1.15
N ARG A 280 12.90 -9.61 -2.30
CA ARG A 280 14.01 -9.65 -3.27
C ARG A 280 15.36 -9.14 -2.72
N ALA A 281 15.33 -8.32 -1.68
CA ALA A 281 16.53 -7.81 -1.01
C ALA A 281 17.05 -8.74 0.09
N LEU A 282 16.36 -9.86 0.35
CA LEU A 282 16.61 -10.78 1.45
C LEU A 282 17.00 -12.16 0.95
N PRO A 283 17.79 -12.93 1.71
CA PRO A 283 18.05 -14.34 1.41
C PRO A 283 16.80 -15.19 1.72
N THR A 284 15.88 -15.28 0.77
CA THR A 284 14.54 -15.87 0.97
C THR A 284 14.56 -17.32 1.49
N LYS A 285 15.66 -18.05 1.31
CA LYS A 285 15.84 -19.38 1.87
C LYS A 285 15.84 -19.39 3.39
N ASP A 286 16.33 -18.32 4.00
CA ASP A 286 16.42 -18.16 5.47
C ASP A 286 15.08 -17.66 6.06
N LEU A 287 14.12 -17.31 5.19
CA LEU A 287 12.81 -16.79 5.57
C LEU A 287 11.68 -17.82 5.39
N VAL A 288 12.01 -19.06 5.04
CA VAL A 288 11.00 -20.09 4.81
C VAL A 288 10.20 -20.35 6.08
N GLY A 289 8.88 -20.22 5.98
CA GLY A 289 7.96 -20.39 7.11
C GLY A 289 7.60 -19.10 7.85
N GLU A 290 8.31 -17.98 7.58
CA GLU A 290 7.91 -16.67 8.10
C GLU A 290 6.58 -16.23 7.48
N LEU A 291 5.82 -15.40 8.20
CA LEU A 291 4.45 -15.08 7.86
C LEU A 291 4.29 -13.63 7.40
N GLY A 292 3.34 -13.42 6.50
CA GLY A 292 2.80 -12.11 6.14
C GLY A 292 1.28 -12.12 6.20
N CYS A 293 0.70 -10.97 6.48
CA CYS A 293 -0.75 -10.77 6.44
C CYS A 293 -1.06 -9.58 5.53
N TRP A 294 -1.69 -9.84 4.39
CA TRP A 294 -1.90 -8.87 3.33
C TRP A 294 -3.24 -9.08 2.63
N THR A 295 -3.68 -8.12 1.85
CA THR A 295 -4.89 -8.23 1.02
C THR A 295 -4.62 -8.68 -0.41
N TYR A 296 -3.37 -8.96 -0.70
CA TYR A 296 -2.94 -9.58 -1.95
C TYR A 296 -1.64 -10.34 -1.75
N PHE A 297 -1.53 -11.47 -2.42
CA PHE A 297 -0.26 -12.17 -2.68
C PHE A 297 -0.16 -12.48 -4.17
N MET A 298 1.04 -12.35 -4.75
CA MET A 298 1.31 -12.65 -6.16
C MET A 298 0.92 -14.09 -6.53
N SER A 299 0.90 -14.99 -5.54
CA SER A 299 0.55 -16.41 -5.66
C SER A 299 -0.97 -16.68 -5.78
N ILE A 300 -1.84 -15.68 -5.70
CA ILE A 300 -3.29 -15.85 -5.89
C ILE A 300 -3.57 -16.49 -7.26
N ASN A 301 -4.18 -17.67 -7.24
CA ASN A 301 -4.37 -18.49 -8.44
C ASN A 301 -5.72 -18.21 -9.11
N THR A 302 -5.92 -16.99 -9.62
CA THR A 302 -7.13 -16.62 -10.39
C THR A 302 -6.78 -16.25 -11.83
N PRO A 303 -7.72 -16.39 -12.78
CA PRO A 303 -7.52 -15.91 -14.15
C PRO A 303 -7.23 -14.40 -14.20
N ALA A 304 -7.88 -13.60 -13.35
CA ALA A 304 -7.70 -12.16 -13.26
C ALA A 304 -6.26 -11.80 -12.86
N ASN A 305 -5.74 -12.42 -11.80
CA ASN A 305 -4.37 -12.20 -11.35
C ASN A 305 -3.34 -12.61 -12.40
N LYS A 306 -3.51 -13.78 -13.01
CA LYS A 306 -2.61 -14.25 -14.09
C LYS A 306 -2.57 -13.29 -15.28
N ALA A 307 -3.72 -12.76 -15.69
CA ALA A 307 -3.80 -11.79 -16.77
C ALA A 307 -3.12 -10.47 -16.39
N PHE A 308 -3.34 -9.99 -15.17
CA PHE A 308 -2.71 -8.79 -14.61
C PHE A 308 -1.19 -8.92 -14.57
N LEU A 309 -0.64 -9.99 -14.01
CA LEU A 309 0.79 -10.24 -13.94
C LEU A 309 1.44 -10.33 -15.34
N LYS A 310 0.73 -10.95 -16.31
CA LYS A 310 1.21 -10.99 -17.70
C LYS A 310 1.30 -9.58 -18.32
N LYS A 311 0.34 -8.70 -18.03
CA LYS A 311 0.36 -7.31 -18.51
C LYS A 311 1.49 -6.52 -17.84
N TRP A 312 1.68 -6.69 -16.52
CA TRP A 312 2.77 -6.10 -15.77
C TRP A 312 4.14 -6.48 -16.36
N ASP A 313 4.38 -7.78 -16.57
CA ASP A 313 5.61 -8.30 -17.17
C ASP A 313 5.85 -7.76 -18.61
N ALA A 314 4.79 -7.57 -19.37
CA ALA A 314 4.87 -7.00 -20.71
C ALA A 314 5.21 -5.50 -20.66
N TRP A 315 4.59 -4.75 -19.75
CA TRP A 315 4.85 -3.34 -19.56
C TRP A 315 6.28 -3.07 -19.11
N LEU A 316 6.80 -3.81 -18.14
CA LEU A 316 8.19 -3.68 -17.68
C LEU A 316 9.23 -3.83 -18.81
N LYS A 317 8.91 -4.59 -19.86
CA LYS A 317 9.81 -4.79 -21.02
C LYS A 317 9.80 -3.62 -22.00
N THR A 318 8.74 -2.86 -22.04
CA THR A 318 8.50 -1.83 -23.07
C THR A 318 8.45 -0.40 -22.53
N GLU A 319 8.26 -0.23 -21.20
CA GLU A 319 8.21 1.08 -20.59
C GLU A 319 9.56 1.83 -20.73
N THR A 320 9.50 3.16 -20.73
CA THR A 320 10.64 4.07 -20.95
C THR A 320 10.85 5.08 -19.83
N TYR A 321 10.10 4.96 -18.73
CA TYR A 321 10.20 5.90 -17.62
C TYR A 321 11.55 5.79 -16.90
N PRO A 322 12.21 6.91 -16.59
CA PRO A 322 13.47 6.90 -15.88
C PRO A 322 13.34 6.27 -14.47
N GLY A 323 14.29 5.42 -14.12
CA GLY A 323 14.41 4.86 -12.78
C GLY A 323 13.45 3.69 -12.46
N VAL A 324 12.64 3.22 -13.41
CA VAL A 324 11.83 2.01 -13.23
C VAL A 324 12.74 0.79 -13.11
N VAL A 325 12.53 -0.02 -12.08
CA VAL A 325 13.31 -1.23 -11.82
C VAL A 325 12.68 -2.41 -12.57
N LYS A 326 13.34 -2.86 -13.63
CA LYS A 326 12.82 -3.92 -14.52
C LYS A 326 13.13 -5.33 -14.02
N GLU A 327 14.28 -5.49 -13.37
CA GLU A 327 14.77 -6.80 -12.94
C GLU A 327 14.21 -7.17 -11.55
N LYS A 328 13.69 -8.39 -11.45
CA LYS A 328 13.20 -8.99 -10.21
C LYS A 328 12.09 -8.18 -9.49
N ARG A 329 11.41 -7.27 -10.19
CA ARG A 329 10.27 -6.54 -9.63
C ARG A 329 9.10 -7.50 -9.44
N ALA A 330 8.82 -7.88 -8.20
CA ALA A 330 7.64 -8.66 -7.84
C ALA A 330 6.42 -7.74 -7.68
N MET A 331 5.23 -8.32 -7.80
CA MET A 331 3.98 -7.63 -7.47
C MET A 331 3.60 -7.97 -6.03
N ASP A 332 3.16 -6.98 -5.27
CA ASP A 332 2.77 -7.12 -3.87
C ASP A 332 1.47 -6.39 -3.52
N SER A 333 1.04 -6.49 -2.25
CA SER A 333 -0.22 -5.88 -1.79
C SER A 333 -0.24 -4.36 -1.95
N PRO A 334 0.75 -3.57 -1.47
CA PRO A 334 0.76 -2.12 -1.66
C PRO A 334 0.73 -1.68 -3.12
N MET A 335 1.42 -2.41 -4.00
CA MET A 335 1.37 -2.16 -5.45
C MET A 335 -0.02 -2.39 -6.02
N VAL A 336 -0.65 -3.52 -5.70
CA VAL A 336 -2.01 -3.84 -6.16
C VAL A 336 -3.03 -2.84 -5.62
N LEU A 337 -2.88 -2.39 -4.38
CA LEU A 337 -3.78 -1.40 -3.79
C LEU A 337 -3.59 0.00 -4.38
N SER A 338 -2.38 0.34 -4.80
CA SER A 338 -2.11 1.53 -5.62
C SER A 338 -2.83 1.45 -6.96
N TYR A 339 -2.68 0.34 -7.68
CA TYR A 339 -3.36 0.06 -8.95
C TYR A 339 -4.89 0.11 -8.80
N ASN A 340 -5.43 -0.52 -7.75
CA ASN A 340 -6.86 -0.49 -7.45
C ASN A 340 -7.33 0.94 -7.16
N GLY A 341 -6.56 1.71 -6.39
CA GLY A 341 -6.85 3.11 -6.07
C GLY A 341 -7.02 3.98 -7.31
N VAL A 342 -6.12 3.83 -8.31
CA VAL A 342 -6.23 4.54 -9.59
C VAL A 342 -7.53 4.19 -10.32
N ASN A 343 -7.89 2.91 -10.36
CA ASN A 343 -9.11 2.45 -11.03
C ASN A 343 -10.38 2.86 -10.29
N LEU A 344 -10.36 2.89 -8.96
CA LEU A 344 -11.47 3.40 -8.13
C LEU A 344 -11.68 4.91 -8.36
N TRP A 345 -10.59 5.70 -8.36
CA TRP A 345 -10.65 7.12 -8.67
C TRP A 345 -11.17 7.38 -10.07
N LYS A 346 -10.65 6.67 -11.09
CA LYS A 346 -11.14 6.77 -12.46
C LYS A 346 -12.65 6.54 -12.56
N GLN A 347 -13.15 5.47 -11.95
CA GLN A 347 -14.60 5.18 -11.95
C GLN A 347 -15.40 6.29 -11.26
N ALA A 348 -14.89 6.85 -10.16
CA ALA A 348 -15.55 7.93 -9.44
C ALA A 348 -15.60 9.21 -10.28
N VAL A 349 -14.50 9.58 -10.95
CA VAL A 349 -14.43 10.73 -11.87
C VAL A 349 -15.43 10.56 -13.03
N GLU A 350 -15.44 9.40 -13.68
CA GLU A 350 -16.33 9.12 -14.79
C GLU A 350 -17.81 9.19 -14.35
N LYS A 351 -18.13 8.68 -13.17
CA LYS A 351 -19.48 8.74 -12.60
C LYS A 351 -19.88 10.13 -12.14
N ALA A 352 -18.93 10.91 -11.58
CA ALA A 352 -19.13 12.31 -11.20
C ALA A 352 -19.25 13.24 -12.43
N GLY A 353 -18.73 12.80 -13.59
CA GLY A 353 -18.60 13.64 -14.78
C GLY A 353 -17.71 14.86 -14.56
N SER A 354 -16.73 14.76 -13.66
CA SER A 354 -15.91 15.89 -13.21
C SER A 354 -14.63 15.44 -12.51
N PHE A 355 -13.58 16.26 -12.57
CA PHE A 355 -12.38 16.13 -11.75
C PHE A 355 -12.47 16.93 -10.43
N ASP A 356 -13.57 17.62 -10.18
CA ASP A 356 -13.80 18.37 -8.95
C ASP A 356 -13.75 17.45 -7.72
N VAL A 357 -12.92 17.81 -6.75
CA VAL A 357 -12.61 16.94 -5.58
C VAL A 357 -13.87 16.63 -4.78
N ASP A 358 -14.76 17.60 -4.57
CA ASP A 358 -15.96 17.42 -3.76
C ASP A 358 -16.96 16.48 -4.45
N LYS A 359 -17.14 16.62 -5.77
CA LYS A 359 -18.02 15.75 -6.56
C LYS A 359 -17.49 14.31 -6.62
N VAL A 360 -16.19 14.15 -6.79
CA VAL A 360 -15.55 12.83 -6.82
C VAL A 360 -15.65 12.17 -5.44
N ARG A 361 -15.43 12.93 -4.35
CA ARG A 361 -15.60 12.45 -2.98
C ARG A 361 -17.03 11.97 -2.71
N GLU A 362 -18.04 12.76 -3.08
CA GLU A 362 -19.45 12.36 -2.93
C GLU A 362 -19.75 11.02 -3.59
N VAL A 363 -19.23 10.81 -4.79
CA VAL A 363 -19.38 9.52 -5.50
C VAL A 363 -18.65 8.38 -4.78
N LEU A 364 -17.43 8.61 -4.30
CA LEU A 364 -16.68 7.61 -3.53
C LEU A 364 -17.39 7.23 -2.22
N GLU A 365 -17.90 8.22 -1.48
CA GLU A 365 -18.64 8.02 -0.23
C GLU A 365 -20.01 7.34 -0.41
N SER A 366 -20.51 7.26 -1.63
CA SER A 366 -21.78 6.58 -1.93
C SER A 366 -21.76 5.06 -1.64
N GLY A 367 -20.57 4.47 -1.47
CA GLY A 367 -20.39 3.02 -1.29
C GLY A 367 -20.68 2.19 -2.54
N THR A 368 -20.81 2.83 -3.71
CA THR A 368 -21.14 2.17 -4.98
C THR A 368 -19.95 1.99 -5.90
N ILE A 369 -18.77 2.49 -5.51
CA ILE A 369 -17.53 2.35 -6.28
C ILE A 369 -16.80 1.10 -5.81
N SER A 370 -16.60 0.18 -6.76
CA SER A 370 -15.92 -1.09 -6.53
C SER A 370 -15.09 -1.46 -7.75
N PHE A 371 -13.93 -2.04 -7.52
CA PHE A 371 -13.06 -2.52 -8.58
C PHE A 371 -12.71 -3.99 -8.35
N ALA A 372 -12.96 -4.82 -9.38
CA ALA A 372 -12.54 -6.22 -9.40
C ALA A 372 -11.07 -6.31 -9.84
N GLY A 373 -10.17 -6.14 -8.90
CA GLY A 373 -8.72 -6.16 -9.11
C GLY A 373 -8.12 -7.57 -9.11
N PRO A 374 -6.80 -7.68 -9.26
CA PRO A 374 -6.09 -8.97 -9.29
C PRO A 374 -6.20 -9.77 -7.99
N GLY A 375 -6.33 -9.09 -6.84
CA GLY A 375 -6.51 -9.70 -5.52
C GLY A 375 -7.95 -10.02 -5.14
N GLY A 376 -8.92 -9.65 -5.97
CA GLY A 376 -10.34 -9.72 -5.65
C GLY A 376 -11.03 -8.37 -5.73
N SER A 377 -12.23 -8.27 -5.18
CA SER A 377 -13.00 -7.02 -5.19
C SER A 377 -12.54 -6.06 -4.09
N THR A 378 -12.34 -4.80 -4.45
CA THR A 378 -12.07 -3.70 -3.53
C THR A 378 -13.21 -2.69 -3.64
N THR A 379 -13.97 -2.48 -2.56
CA THR A 379 -15.14 -1.58 -2.53
C THR A 379 -14.88 -0.43 -1.57
N VAL A 380 -15.05 0.81 -2.06
CA VAL A 380 -14.88 2.02 -1.23
C VAL A 380 -16.04 2.12 -0.24
N GLN A 381 -15.72 2.41 1.02
CA GLN A 381 -16.67 2.62 2.10
C GLN A 381 -16.89 4.11 2.37
N LYS A 382 -18.01 4.43 3.03
CA LYS A 382 -18.31 5.81 3.43
C LYS A 382 -17.27 6.42 4.38
N ASN A 383 -16.56 5.58 5.14
CA ASN A 383 -15.47 6.00 6.05
C ASN A 383 -14.11 6.08 5.34
N HIS A 384 -14.08 6.21 4.00
CA HIS A 384 -12.90 6.32 3.16
C HIS A 384 -11.95 5.12 3.16
N HIS A 385 -12.32 4.02 3.80
CA HIS A 385 -11.60 2.75 3.72
C HIS A 385 -12.17 1.87 2.61
N THR A 386 -11.63 0.67 2.49
CA THR A 386 -12.11 -0.29 1.50
C THR A 386 -12.42 -1.63 2.14
N THR A 387 -13.50 -2.29 1.68
CA THR A 387 -13.76 -3.70 1.98
C THR A 387 -12.99 -4.56 0.99
N LYS A 388 -12.29 -5.58 1.48
CA LYS A 388 -11.45 -6.48 0.67
C LYS A 388 -11.14 -7.77 1.42
N ASP A 389 -10.69 -8.80 0.70
CA ASP A 389 -10.23 -10.04 1.30
C ASP A 389 -8.88 -9.84 1.99
N VAL A 390 -8.63 -10.60 3.07
CA VAL A 390 -7.37 -10.63 3.81
C VAL A 390 -6.82 -12.04 3.82
N PHE A 391 -5.52 -12.17 3.64
CA PHE A 391 -4.85 -13.46 3.54
C PHE A 391 -3.70 -13.57 4.54
N ILE A 392 -3.54 -14.76 5.13
CA ILE A 392 -2.29 -15.15 5.80
C ILE A 392 -1.46 -15.94 4.80
N GLY A 393 -0.21 -15.54 4.60
CA GLY A 393 0.74 -16.18 3.73
C GLY A 393 1.99 -16.63 4.47
N GLU A 394 2.55 -17.77 4.05
CA GLU A 394 3.81 -18.36 4.52
C GLU A 394 4.87 -18.19 3.43
N THR A 395 6.01 -17.60 3.77
CA THR A 395 7.12 -17.40 2.84
C THR A 395 7.74 -18.70 2.38
N LYS A 396 7.97 -18.82 1.06
CA LYS A 396 8.67 -19.92 0.42
C LYS A 396 10.09 -19.53 0.00
N ALA A 397 10.95 -20.50 -0.21
CA ALA A 397 12.34 -20.29 -0.62
C ALA A 397 12.54 -19.48 -1.91
N ASN A 398 11.50 -19.39 -2.75
CA ASN A 398 11.51 -18.61 -3.99
C ASN A 398 11.02 -17.16 -3.83
N GLY A 399 10.80 -16.70 -2.60
CA GLY A 399 10.31 -15.35 -2.33
C GLY A 399 8.82 -15.14 -2.61
N GLN A 400 8.07 -16.22 -2.80
CA GLN A 400 6.61 -16.17 -2.92
C GLN A 400 5.96 -16.63 -1.64
N PHE A 401 4.70 -16.26 -1.44
CA PHE A 401 3.90 -16.74 -0.31
C PHE A 401 3.00 -17.91 -0.71
N LYS A 402 2.81 -18.85 0.22
CA LYS A 402 1.74 -19.86 0.20
C LYS A 402 0.60 -19.36 1.07
N ILE A 403 -0.57 -19.14 0.50
CA ILE A 403 -1.75 -18.74 1.25
C ILE A 403 -2.18 -19.88 2.17
N LEU A 404 -2.31 -19.57 3.45
CA LEU A 404 -2.68 -20.51 4.53
C LEU A 404 -4.14 -20.31 4.96
N GLU A 405 -4.59 -19.07 5.07
CA GLU A 405 -5.94 -18.71 5.49
C GLU A 405 -6.46 -17.48 4.71
N THR A 406 -7.77 -17.39 4.55
CA THR A 406 -8.45 -16.27 3.88
C THR A 406 -9.60 -15.78 4.76
N PHE A 407 -9.65 -14.48 4.99
CA PHE A 407 -10.75 -13.78 5.64
C PHE A 407 -11.48 -12.97 4.56
N PRO A 408 -12.69 -13.38 4.14
CA PRO A 408 -13.35 -12.74 3.02
C PRO A 408 -14.03 -11.41 3.43
N ALA A 409 -14.00 -10.44 2.53
CA ALA A 409 -14.75 -9.20 2.58
C ALA A 409 -14.64 -8.46 3.94
N VAL A 410 -13.41 -8.30 4.46
CA VAL A 410 -13.19 -7.61 5.74
C VAL A 410 -13.43 -6.12 5.57
N TYR A 411 -14.32 -5.58 6.39
CA TYR A 411 -14.61 -4.14 6.46
C TYR A 411 -13.46 -3.39 7.16
N GLY A 412 -13.03 -2.23 6.63
CA GLY A 412 -11.97 -1.41 7.25
C GLY A 412 -12.50 -0.59 8.44
N GLU A 413 -11.98 -0.88 9.64
CA GLU A 413 -12.33 -0.23 10.90
C GLU A 413 -11.19 0.69 11.34
N PRO A 414 -11.30 2.03 11.16
CA PRO A 414 -10.18 2.93 11.47
C PRO A 414 -9.95 3.15 12.98
N PHE A 415 -10.98 2.99 13.84
CA PHE A 415 -10.88 3.35 15.26
C PHE A 415 -11.02 2.14 16.16
N MET A 416 -9.89 1.61 16.63
CA MET A 416 -9.85 0.40 17.47
C MET A 416 -9.52 0.67 18.94
N LEU A 417 -8.69 1.68 19.24
CA LEU A 417 -8.20 1.91 20.62
C LEU A 417 -9.33 2.15 21.60
N LYS A 418 -10.28 2.99 21.27
CA LYS A 418 -11.42 3.31 22.12
C LYS A 418 -12.27 2.08 22.43
N ASP A 419 -12.54 1.26 21.42
CA ASP A 419 -13.36 0.06 21.58
C ASP A 419 -12.64 -1.01 22.42
N LEU A 420 -11.33 -1.16 22.23
CA LEU A 420 -10.51 -2.08 23.03
C LEU A 420 -10.44 -1.63 24.49
N ASP A 421 -10.25 -0.32 24.76
CA ASP A 421 -10.26 0.23 26.12
C ASP A 421 -11.61 0.00 26.81
N ALA A 422 -12.73 0.22 26.11
CA ALA A 422 -14.07 -0.03 26.65
C ALA A 422 -14.28 -1.52 26.98
N LYS A 423 -13.88 -2.43 26.08
CA LYS A 423 -14.00 -3.88 26.29
C LYS A 423 -13.10 -4.39 27.42
N LEU A 424 -11.88 -3.86 27.57
CA LEU A 424 -10.97 -4.23 28.66
C LEU A 424 -11.46 -3.72 30.02
N SER A 425 -12.07 -2.54 30.07
CA SER A 425 -12.63 -1.97 31.29
C SER A 425 -13.91 -2.69 31.75
N ALA A 426 -14.58 -3.43 30.87
CA ALA A 426 -15.78 -4.20 31.17
C ALA A 426 -15.49 -5.65 31.61
N LYS A 427 -14.24 -6.11 31.51
CA LYS A 427 -13.74 -7.40 32.02
C LYS A 427 -13.28 -7.30 33.48
#